data_beea8a6732a60c10b9b1122690723602
#
_entry.id   beea8a6732a60c10b9b1122690723602
#
_cell.length_a   1.000
_cell.length_b   1.000
_cell.length_c   1.000
_cell.angle_alpha   90.00
_cell.angle_beta   90.00
_cell.angle_gamma   90.00
#
_symmetry.space_group_name_H-M   'P 1'
#
loop_
_entity.id
_entity.type
_entity.pdbx_description
1 polymer ?
#
loop_
_entity_poly.entity_id
_entity_poly.type
_entity_poly.pdbx_seq_one_letter_code
_entity_poly.pdbx_strand_id
1 'polypeptide(L)'
;MPGRDDLAWLVSRSDEVSFTGCDASGWEDSTWVLHAFYELPFNAALPTHDELRKARVASREEEQLIIGGVNLDDLTTSTGGGLGYQRRPAAEWQRRTWSEMMACFPQDWPAGGPAPCFRWFPVRDVPANIGLPTEGSMAEEDFGELIKVLCRHVPTPACSLYFVDVFSFADPREAPVYEVDLGDLASLLRGLSEDKQVFTPANIWPADRSWLVYTDYDLWATKVSGSSKLINELRAHPLLETLDWAPSEAP
;
A
#
# COMPACT_ATOMS: atom_id res chain seq x y z
N MET A 1 -16.99 -22.64 -5.48
CA MET A 1 -16.90 -22.04 -4.12
C MET A 1 -15.44 -22.07 -3.75
N PRO A 2 -14.78 -20.94 -3.40
CA PRO A 2 -13.41 -20.96 -2.95
C PRO A 2 -13.32 -21.86 -1.70
N GLY A 3 -12.34 -22.73 -1.66
CA GLY A 3 -12.17 -23.69 -0.57
C GLY A 3 -11.69 -23.01 0.71
N ARG A 4 -12.23 -23.42 1.86
CA ARG A 4 -11.78 -22.97 3.19
C ARG A 4 -10.29 -23.18 3.48
N ASP A 5 -9.61 -23.99 2.68
CA ASP A 5 -8.20 -24.36 2.87
C ASP A 5 -7.21 -23.36 2.24
N ASP A 6 -7.70 -22.38 1.46
CA ASP A 6 -6.83 -21.54 0.63
C ASP A 6 -6.03 -20.50 1.42
N LEU A 7 -6.46 -20.06 2.60
CA LEU A 7 -5.69 -19.18 3.49
C LEU A 7 -4.88 -19.94 4.54
N ALA A 8 -5.23 -21.17 4.88
CA ALA A 8 -4.59 -21.90 5.96
C ALA A 8 -3.07 -22.07 5.76
N TRP A 9 -2.64 -22.30 4.51
CA TRP A 9 -1.22 -22.40 4.19
C TRP A 9 -0.47 -21.09 4.39
N LEU A 10 -1.12 -19.96 4.05
CA LEU A 10 -0.55 -18.62 4.17
C LEU A 10 -0.41 -18.26 5.66
N VAL A 11 -1.48 -18.46 6.42
CA VAL A 11 -1.50 -18.30 7.88
C VAL A 11 -0.43 -19.13 8.57
N SER A 12 -0.21 -20.38 8.12
CA SER A 12 0.79 -21.28 8.72
C SER A 12 2.25 -20.86 8.49
N ARG A 13 2.49 -19.94 7.55
CA ARG A 13 3.80 -19.39 7.20
C ARG A 13 4.02 -17.96 7.65
N SER A 14 3.01 -17.34 8.23
CA SER A 14 3.08 -15.97 8.74
C SER A 14 3.46 -16.01 10.20
N ASP A 15 4.46 -15.23 10.58
CA ASP A 15 4.89 -15.09 11.98
C ASP A 15 3.82 -14.39 12.82
N GLU A 16 3.03 -13.53 12.17
CA GLU A 16 1.93 -12.82 12.78
C GLU A 16 0.74 -12.82 11.82
N VAL A 17 -0.39 -13.35 12.29
CA VAL A 17 -1.67 -13.30 11.57
C VAL A 17 -2.38 -12.05 12.04
N SER A 18 -2.24 -10.99 11.27
CA SER A 18 -2.96 -9.76 11.56
C SER A 18 -4.21 -9.67 10.68
N PHE A 19 -5.17 -8.85 11.11
CA PHE A 19 -6.32 -8.49 10.27
C PHE A 19 -5.91 -7.63 9.04
N THR A 20 -4.63 -7.27 8.92
CA THR A 20 -4.09 -6.45 7.84
C THR A 20 -3.53 -7.26 6.67
N GLY A 21 -3.63 -8.59 6.70
CA GLY A 21 -3.08 -9.50 5.71
C GLY A 21 -2.03 -10.45 6.30
N CYS A 22 -1.40 -11.23 5.45
CA CYS A 22 -0.44 -12.24 5.87
C CYS A 22 0.94 -11.96 5.25
N ASP A 23 1.90 -11.53 6.06
CA ASP A 23 3.32 -11.47 5.68
C ASP A 23 3.95 -12.85 5.93
N ALA A 24 3.84 -13.73 4.95
CA ALA A 24 4.37 -15.07 5.06
C ALA A 24 5.81 -15.17 4.58
N SER A 25 6.55 -16.10 5.16
CA SER A 25 7.96 -16.40 4.87
C SER A 25 8.12 -17.68 4.03
N GLY A 26 9.36 -17.98 3.62
CA GLY A 26 9.73 -19.25 2.96
C GLY A 26 9.95 -19.14 1.46
N TRP A 27 10.15 -17.96 0.91
CA TRP A 27 10.65 -17.71 -0.44
C TRP A 27 12.16 -17.42 -0.42
N GLU A 28 12.77 -17.47 -1.60
CA GLU A 28 14.21 -17.29 -1.80
C GLU A 28 14.64 -15.83 -1.51
N ASP A 29 13.80 -14.87 -1.89
CA ASP A 29 14.10 -13.45 -1.78
C ASP A 29 12.80 -12.62 -1.64
N SER A 30 12.92 -11.37 -1.22
CA SER A 30 11.81 -10.43 -1.13
C SER A 30 12.28 -8.98 -1.25
N THR A 31 11.37 -8.10 -1.67
CA THR A 31 11.59 -6.64 -1.67
C THR A 31 10.28 -5.91 -1.44
N TRP A 32 10.35 -4.67 -0.97
CA TRP A 32 9.21 -3.77 -0.85
C TRP A 32 9.14 -2.86 -2.07
N VAL A 33 8.00 -2.84 -2.74
CA VAL A 33 7.68 -1.88 -3.80
C VAL A 33 7.02 -0.68 -3.13
N LEU A 34 7.69 0.47 -3.20
CA LEU A 34 7.27 1.69 -2.54
C LEU A 34 6.14 2.36 -3.33
N HIS A 35 5.08 2.81 -2.65
CA HIS A 35 3.99 3.54 -3.28
C HIS A 35 4.43 4.94 -3.65
N ALA A 36 4.13 5.39 -4.87
CA ALA A 36 4.64 6.65 -5.39
C ALA A 36 4.03 7.88 -4.72
N PHE A 37 4.83 8.93 -4.60
CA PHE A 37 4.37 10.29 -4.39
C PHE A 37 3.98 10.93 -5.74
N TYR A 38 3.19 11.99 -5.67
CA TYR A 38 2.90 12.85 -6.81
C TYR A 38 3.11 14.31 -6.43
N GLU A 39 3.63 15.10 -7.34
CA GLU A 39 3.81 16.53 -7.15
C GLU A 39 3.07 17.30 -8.22
N LEU A 40 2.28 18.29 -7.80
CA LEU A 40 1.77 19.32 -8.67
C LEU A 40 2.82 20.45 -8.71
N PRO A 41 3.52 20.67 -9.84
CA PRO A 41 4.49 21.77 -9.95
C PRO A 41 3.82 23.11 -9.65
N PHE A 42 4.35 23.82 -8.67
CA PHE A 42 3.81 25.13 -8.25
C PHE A 42 4.94 26.07 -7.84
N ASN A 43 4.83 27.34 -8.23
CA ASN A 43 5.92 28.31 -8.08
C ASN A 43 5.80 29.19 -6.81
N ALA A 44 4.84 28.93 -5.94
CA ALA A 44 4.63 29.68 -4.70
C ALA A 44 4.59 28.77 -3.48
N ALA A 45 4.89 29.31 -2.32
CA ALA A 45 4.70 28.58 -1.06
C ALA A 45 3.22 28.25 -0.86
N LEU A 46 2.93 26.98 -0.66
CA LEU A 46 1.61 26.45 -0.39
C LEU A 46 1.49 26.06 1.08
N PRO A 47 0.26 26.08 1.65
CA PRO A 47 0.04 25.55 2.97
C PRO A 47 0.38 24.06 3.01
N THR A 48 0.70 23.54 4.18
CA THR A 48 0.91 22.12 4.40
C THR A 48 -0.43 21.36 4.43
N HIS A 49 -0.38 20.04 4.30
CA HIS A 49 -1.56 19.20 4.47
C HIS A 49 -2.24 19.42 5.83
N ASP A 50 -1.45 19.57 6.88
CA ASP A 50 -1.96 19.81 8.24
C ASP A 50 -2.63 21.18 8.38
N GLU A 51 -2.08 22.22 7.78
CA GLU A 51 -2.69 23.57 7.76
C GLU A 51 -4.03 23.56 7.02
N LEU A 52 -4.10 22.89 5.85
CA LEU A 52 -5.36 22.72 5.12
C LEU A 52 -6.39 21.94 5.92
N ARG A 53 -5.97 20.85 6.59
CA ARG A 53 -6.84 20.07 7.45
C ARG A 53 -7.39 20.93 8.60
N LYS A 54 -6.52 21.64 9.32
CA LYS A 54 -6.91 22.54 10.42
C LYS A 54 -7.88 23.62 9.95
N ALA A 55 -7.63 24.23 8.79
CA ALA A 55 -8.54 25.21 8.22
C ALA A 55 -9.92 24.60 7.88
N ARG A 56 -9.94 23.37 7.35
CA ARG A 56 -11.19 22.66 7.06
C ARG A 56 -11.97 22.32 8.31
N VAL A 57 -11.29 21.83 9.37
CA VAL A 57 -11.94 21.55 10.66
C VAL A 57 -12.49 22.83 11.27
N ALA A 58 -11.73 23.94 11.26
CA ALA A 58 -12.18 25.22 11.78
C ALA A 58 -13.36 25.84 11.02
N SER A 59 -13.54 25.48 9.73
CA SER A 59 -14.65 25.96 8.90
C SER A 59 -15.91 25.10 8.97
N ARG A 60 -15.89 23.95 9.66
CA ARG A 60 -17.07 23.10 9.83
C ARG A 60 -18.02 23.75 10.85
N GLU A 61 -19.28 23.88 10.46
CA GLU A 61 -20.40 24.22 11.37
C GLU A 61 -20.89 22.99 12.16
N GLU A 62 -20.36 21.80 11.86
CA GLU A 62 -20.79 20.53 12.44
C GLU A 62 -20.07 20.24 13.75
N GLU A 63 -20.76 19.52 14.64
CA GLU A 63 -20.23 19.06 15.92
C GLU A 63 -18.92 18.27 15.75
N GLN A 64 -17.99 18.49 16.67
CA GLN A 64 -16.73 17.76 16.75
C GLN A 64 -17.02 16.25 16.87
N LEU A 65 -16.32 15.45 16.07
CA LEU A 65 -16.48 14.00 16.14
C LEU A 65 -15.78 13.43 17.38
N ILE A 66 -16.56 13.28 18.46
CA ILE A 66 -16.06 12.76 19.74
C ILE A 66 -16.48 11.29 19.87
N ILE A 67 -15.51 10.38 19.92
CA ILE A 67 -15.72 8.95 20.17
C ILE A 67 -14.99 8.56 21.46
N GLY A 68 -15.74 8.01 22.42
CA GLY A 68 -15.17 7.56 23.71
C GLY A 68 -14.53 8.69 24.52
N GLY A 69 -14.98 9.94 24.37
CA GLY A 69 -14.40 11.11 25.04
C GLY A 69 -13.15 11.69 24.38
N VAL A 70 -12.75 11.15 23.24
CA VAL A 70 -11.59 11.62 22.46
C VAL A 70 -12.10 12.34 21.22
N ASN A 71 -11.60 13.57 21.02
CA ASN A 71 -11.87 14.34 19.81
C ASN A 71 -10.98 13.79 18.67
N LEU A 72 -11.57 13.15 17.69
CA LEU A 72 -10.83 12.57 16.56
C LEU A 72 -10.13 13.64 15.71
N ASP A 73 -10.66 14.85 15.65
CA ASP A 73 -10.03 15.94 14.92
C ASP A 73 -8.67 16.36 15.54
N ASP A 74 -8.47 16.11 16.83
CA ASP A 74 -7.19 16.39 17.52
C ASP A 74 -6.16 15.27 17.30
N LEU A 75 -6.62 14.04 17.02
CA LEU A 75 -5.74 12.87 16.86
C LEU A 75 -5.26 12.64 15.43
N THR A 76 -6.04 13.07 14.45
CA THR A 76 -5.74 12.73 13.06
C THR A 76 -4.75 13.70 12.43
N THR A 77 -3.54 13.20 12.22
CA THR A 77 -2.60 13.77 11.25
C THR A 77 -2.98 13.23 9.88
N SER A 78 -2.72 13.98 8.81
CA SER A 78 -2.80 13.42 7.46
C SER A 78 -1.72 12.35 7.31
N THR A 79 -2.12 11.09 7.14
CA THR A 79 -1.20 9.94 7.08
C THR A 79 -1.04 9.36 5.67
N GLY A 80 -1.75 9.91 4.70
CA GLY A 80 -1.67 9.43 3.32
C GLY A 80 -2.46 10.28 2.33
N GLY A 81 -2.38 9.98 1.06
CA GLY A 81 -3.09 10.63 -0.05
C GLY A 81 -4.59 10.28 -0.13
N GLY A 82 -5.08 9.56 0.86
CA GLY A 82 -6.42 9.01 0.93
C GLY A 82 -6.37 7.52 1.22
N LEU A 83 -7.53 6.87 1.25
CA LEU A 83 -7.64 5.43 1.43
C LEU A 83 -8.05 4.76 0.11
N GLY A 84 -7.51 3.57 -0.13
CA GLY A 84 -7.92 2.71 -1.21
C GLY A 84 -7.22 2.95 -2.55
N TYR A 85 -7.58 2.13 -3.53
CA TYR A 85 -7.03 2.15 -4.86
C TYR A 85 -7.36 3.46 -5.57
N GLN A 86 -6.34 4.19 -5.96
CA GLN A 86 -6.49 5.50 -6.58
C GLN A 86 -5.95 5.49 -8.00
N ARG A 87 -6.66 6.18 -8.87
CA ARG A 87 -6.14 6.56 -10.17
C ARG A 87 -5.03 7.60 -9.97
N ARG A 88 -4.11 7.64 -10.95
CA ARG A 88 -3.17 8.75 -11.05
C ARG A 88 -3.92 10.07 -10.87
N PRO A 89 -3.41 11.03 -10.12
CA PRO A 89 -3.91 12.40 -10.12
C PRO A 89 -3.96 12.97 -11.53
N ALA A 90 -4.65 14.09 -11.74
CA ALA A 90 -4.76 14.73 -13.05
C ALA A 90 -3.39 14.84 -13.76
N ALA A 91 -3.41 14.96 -15.09
CA ALA A 91 -2.21 14.82 -15.94
C ALA A 91 -1.05 15.80 -15.61
N GLU A 92 -1.36 16.91 -14.97
CA GLU A 92 -0.38 17.90 -14.50
C GLU A 92 0.44 17.45 -13.30
N TRP A 93 0.00 16.43 -12.56
CA TRP A 93 0.75 15.86 -11.46
C TRP A 93 1.89 14.99 -11.95
N GLN A 94 3.07 15.19 -11.40
CA GLN A 94 4.28 14.44 -11.71
C GLN A 94 4.52 13.38 -10.65
N ARG A 95 4.80 12.15 -11.09
CA ARG A 95 5.23 11.08 -10.20
C ARG A 95 6.59 11.41 -9.60
N ARG A 96 6.74 11.16 -8.30
CA ARG A 96 7.97 11.33 -7.55
C ARG A 96 8.33 10.02 -6.84
N THR A 97 9.62 9.76 -6.80
CA THR A 97 10.18 8.63 -6.05
C THR A 97 10.37 9.00 -4.58
N TRP A 98 10.49 7.99 -3.73
CA TRP A 98 10.86 8.18 -2.33
C TRP A 98 12.24 8.83 -2.20
N SER A 99 13.19 8.41 -3.03
CA SER A 99 14.55 8.97 -3.06
C SER A 99 14.54 10.47 -3.34
N GLU A 100 13.71 10.95 -4.29
CA GLU A 100 13.53 12.38 -4.57
C GLU A 100 12.88 13.10 -3.39
N MET A 101 11.85 12.50 -2.79
CA MET A 101 11.15 13.11 -1.65
C MET A 101 12.03 13.17 -0.40
N MET A 102 12.81 12.11 -0.12
CA MET A 102 13.78 12.12 0.98
C MET A 102 14.87 13.19 0.81
N ALA A 103 15.26 13.49 -0.42
CA ALA A 103 16.19 14.59 -0.69
C ALA A 103 15.58 15.97 -0.38
N CYS A 104 14.26 16.13 -0.53
CA CYS A 104 13.54 17.36 -0.16
C CYS A 104 13.34 17.50 1.36
N PHE A 105 13.21 16.38 2.06
CA PHE A 105 13.00 16.31 3.51
C PHE A 105 14.13 15.48 4.13
N PRO A 106 15.34 16.06 4.27
CA PRO A 106 16.51 15.31 4.73
C PRO A 106 16.29 14.83 6.16
N GLN A 107 16.10 13.56 6.29
CA GLN A 107 16.09 12.82 7.54
C GLN A 107 16.72 11.45 7.25
N ASP A 108 17.30 10.85 8.27
CA ASP A 108 17.89 9.53 8.12
C ASP A 108 16.76 8.52 7.82
N TRP A 109 17.01 7.66 6.85
CA TRP A 109 16.16 6.47 6.63
C TRP A 109 16.17 5.69 7.95
N PRO A 110 14.98 5.35 8.51
CA PRO A 110 14.93 4.71 9.81
C PRO A 110 15.47 3.27 9.70
N ALA A 111 16.78 3.13 9.85
CA ALA A 111 17.41 1.82 9.98
C ALA A 111 16.76 1.09 11.16
N GLY A 112 16.06 -0.01 10.89
CA GLY A 112 15.36 -0.77 11.90
C GLY A 112 14.08 -0.12 12.48
N GLY A 113 13.54 0.89 11.82
CA GLY A 113 12.22 1.47 12.10
C GLY A 113 11.07 0.60 11.60
N PRO A 114 9.82 1.10 11.64
CA PRO A 114 8.67 0.39 11.07
C PRO A 114 8.86 0.17 9.56
N ALA A 115 8.12 -0.79 8.99
CA ALA A 115 8.03 -0.95 7.54
C ALA A 115 7.63 0.38 6.86
N PRO A 116 7.91 0.57 5.55
CA PRO A 116 7.70 1.84 4.87
C PRO A 116 6.28 2.37 5.02
N CYS A 117 6.12 3.48 5.74
CA CYS A 117 4.83 4.10 6.07
C CYS A 117 4.98 5.61 6.23
N PHE A 118 3.90 6.29 6.56
CA PHE A 118 3.88 7.74 6.77
C PHE A 118 4.92 8.24 7.79
N ARG A 119 5.35 7.40 8.76
CA ARG A 119 6.33 7.77 9.79
C ARG A 119 7.74 8.03 9.26
N TRP A 120 7.99 7.65 8.01
CA TRP A 120 9.26 7.92 7.34
C TRP A 120 9.39 9.35 6.84
N PHE A 121 8.31 10.12 6.88
CA PHE A 121 8.26 11.50 6.40
C PHE A 121 7.68 12.45 7.45
N PRO A 122 8.09 13.73 7.45
CA PRO A 122 7.49 14.76 8.31
C PRO A 122 6.15 15.21 7.71
N VAL A 123 5.17 14.29 7.62
CA VAL A 123 3.90 14.50 6.90
C VAL A 123 3.15 15.78 7.27
N ARG A 124 3.39 16.30 8.49
CA ARG A 124 2.81 17.58 8.94
C ARG A 124 3.34 18.77 8.17
N ASP A 125 4.60 18.68 7.73
CA ASP A 125 5.33 19.76 7.08
C ASP A 125 5.34 19.61 5.55
N VAL A 126 4.73 18.55 5.02
CA VAL A 126 4.66 18.30 3.58
C VAL A 126 3.69 19.31 2.94
N PRO A 127 4.12 20.07 1.93
CA PRO A 127 3.26 21.01 1.21
C PRO A 127 2.08 20.30 0.51
N ALA A 128 0.95 20.98 0.40
CA ALA A 128 -0.29 20.41 -0.14
C ALA A 128 -0.23 20.07 -1.64
N ASN A 129 0.77 20.59 -2.37
CA ASN A 129 1.02 20.17 -3.75
C ASN A 129 1.77 18.85 -3.88
N ILE A 130 2.17 18.25 -2.77
CA ILE A 130 2.72 16.90 -2.73
C ILE A 130 1.59 15.93 -2.37
N GLY A 131 1.20 15.10 -3.31
CA GLY A 131 0.28 13.99 -3.08
C GLY A 131 1.02 12.86 -2.35
N LEU A 132 0.62 12.61 -1.11
CA LEU A 132 1.18 11.53 -0.31
C LEU A 132 0.75 10.17 -0.88
N PRO A 133 1.55 9.11 -0.69
CA PRO A 133 1.14 7.75 -1.03
C PRO A 133 -0.18 7.36 -0.34
N THR A 134 -0.94 6.52 -1.00
CA THR A 134 -2.14 5.92 -0.42
C THR A 134 -1.74 4.84 0.57
N GLU A 135 -2.33 4.84 1.76
CA GLU A 135 -2.18 3.74 2.72
C GLU A 135 -2.87 2.48 2.21
N GLY A 136 -2.19 1.36 2.35
CA GLY A 136 -2.74 0.03 2.06
C GLY A 136 -3.07 -0.22 0.59
N SER A 137 -2.65 0.64 -0.34
CA SER A 137 -3.00 0.45 -1.74
C SER A 137 -2.01 1.14 -2.69
N MET A 138 -1.56 0.43 -3.70
CA MET A 138 -0.75 1.01 -4.76
C MET A 138 -1.61 1.91 -5.66
N ALA A 139 -0.99 2.93 -6.27
CA ALA A 139 -1.59 3.66 -7.36
C ALA A 139 -1.81 2.75 -8.59
N GLU A 140 -2.84 3.05 -9.39
CA GLU A 140 -3.22 2.24 -10.56
C GLU A 140 -2.05 1.95 -11.51
N GLU A 141 -1.22 2.95 -11.78
CA GLU A 141 -0.09 2.84 -12.71
C GLU A 141 0.95 1.85 -12.18
N ASP A 142 1.37 2.01 -10.92
CA ASP A 142 2.37 1.15 -10.27
C ASP A 142 1.85 -0.28 -10.10
N PHE A 143 0.58 -0.42 -9.71
CA PHE A 143 -0.05 -1.73 -9.60
C PHE A 143 -0.12 -2.44 -10.94
N GLY A 144 -0.47 -1.71 -12.02
CA GLY A 144 -0.46 -2.26 -13.38
C GLY A 144 0.93 -2.76 -13.81
N GLU A 145 1.99 -2.02 -13.49
CA GLU A 145 3.37 -2.46 -13.78
C GLU A 145 3.78 -3.66 -12.93
N LEU A 146 3.43 -3.69 -11.65
CA LEU A 146 3.65 -4.86 -10.82
C LEU A 146 2.97 -6.10 -11.39
N ILE A 147 1.70 -6.02 -11.77
CA ILE A 147 0.96 -7.13 -12.38
C ILE A 147 1.65 -7.62 -13.67
N LYS A 148 2.14 -6.72 -14.52
CA LYS A 148 2.88 -7.10 -15.75
C LYS A 148 4.15 -7.88 -15.42
N VAL A 149 4.88 -7.51 -14.36
CA VAL A 149 6.04 -8.28 -13.90
C VAL A 149 5.60 -9.65 -13.43
N LEU A 150 4.62 -9.73 -12.54
CA LEU A 150 4.13 -10.99 -11.96
C LEU A 150 3.62 -11.97 -13.04
N CYS A 151 2.93 -11.47 -14.07
CA CYS A 151 2.45 -12.30 -15.19
C CYS A 151 3.57 -13.05 -15.93
N ARG A 152 4.81 -12.54 -15.90
CA ARG A 152 5.96 -13.23 -16.52
C ARG A 152 6.53 -14.34 -15.66
N HIS A 153 6.12 -14.41 -14.40
CA HIS A 153 6.62 -15.36 -13.41
C HIS A 153 5.58 -16.38 -12.94
N VAL A 154 4.56 -16.62 -13.76
CA VAL A 154 3.55 -17.65 -13.51
C VAL A 154 3.39 -18.57 -14.71
N PRO A 155 3.18 -19.87 -14.50
CA PRO A 155 2.90 -20.81 -15.60
C PRO A 155 1.46 -20.67 -16.11
N THR A 156 0.55 -20.18 -15.28
CA THR A 156 -0.86 -19.95 -15.60
C THR A 156 -1.30 -18.62 -15.01
N PRO A 157 -2.22 -17.90 -15.68
CA PRO A 157 -2.64 -16.57 -15.19
C PRO A 157 -3.53 -16.64 -13.94
N ALA A 158 -4.03 -17.80 -13.55
CA ALA A 158 -4.89 -17.95 -12.38
C ALA A 158 -4.17 -17.57 -11.09
N CYS A 159 -4.73 -16.64 -10.33
CA CYS A 159 -4.25 -16.24 -9.02
C CYS A 159 -5.39 -16.15 -8.00
N SER A 160 -5.03 -16.26 -6.74
CA SER A 160 -5.92 -16.10 -5.61
C SER A 160 -5.70 -14.74 -4.95
N LEU A 161 -6.78 -14.12 -4.50
CA LEU A 161 -6.81 -12.82 -3.86
C LEU A 161 -7.45 -12.93 -2.48
N TYR A 162 -6.84 -12.24 -1.52
CA TYR A 162 -7.43 -11.99 -0.23
C TYR A 162 -7.55 -10.48 -0.01
N PHE A 163 -8.76 -10.00 0.33
CA PHE A 163 -9.02 -8.63 0.72
C PHE A 163 -9.28 -8.57 2.22
N VAL A 164 -8.61 -7.65 2.87
CA VAL A 164 -8.91 -7.34 4.27
C VAL A 164 -10.22 -6.57 4.36
N ASP A 165 -11.10 -7.01 5.24
CA ASP A 165 -12.24 -6.21 5.67
C ASP A 165 -11.88 -5.52 6.99
N VAL A 166 -11.37 -4.30 6.87
CA VAL A 166 -10.95 -3.48 8.01
C VAL A 166 -12.09 -3.13 8.98
N PHE A 167 -13.34 -3.38 8.60
CA PHE A 167 -14.52 -3.08 9.42
C PHE A 167 -15.12 -4.31 10.09
N SER A 168 -14.76 -5.54 9.66
CA SER A 168 -15.48 -6.72 10.13
C SER A 168 -14.86 -7.40 11.35
N PHE A 169 -13.61 -7.15 11.70
CA PHE A 169 -12.86 -7.86 12.76
C PHE A 169 -13.07 -9.39 12.75
N ALA A 170 -13.47 -9.94 11.61
CA ALA A 170 -13.67 -11.37 11.44
C ALA A 170 -12.32 -12.10 11.47
N ASP A 171 -12.34 -13.37 11.86
CA ASP A 171 -11.14 -14.20 11.77
C ASP A 171 -10.66 -14.23 10.30
N PRO A 172 -9.43 -13.81 9.99
CA PRO A 172 -8.91 -13.86 8.61
C PRO A 172 -9.05 -15.23 7.95
N ARG A 173 -9.04 -16.31 8.74
CA ARG A 173 -9.21 -17.69 8.24
C ARG A 173 -10.61 -17.97 7.68
N GLU A 174 -11.60 -17.15 8.03
CA GLU A 174 -12.98 -17.26 7.55
C GLU A 174 -13.25 -16.32 6.36
N ALA A 175 -12.32 -15.45 6.04
CA ALA A 175 -12.46 -14.49 4.97
C ALA A 175 -12.49 -15.17 3.59
N PRO A 176 -13.27 -14.64 2.63
CA PRO A 176 -13.36 -15.19 1.30
C PRO A 176 -12.04 -14.97 0.53
N VAL A 177 -11.60 -16.01 -0.17
CA VAL A 177 -10.55 -15.95 -1.18
C VAL A 177 -11.21 -15.94 -2.55
N TYR A 178 -10.76 -15.05 -3.41
CA TYR A 178 -11.29 -14.90 -4.78
C TYR A 178 -10.25 -15.41 -5.78
N GLU A 179 -10.71 -16.09 -6.82
CA GLU A 179 -9.88 -16.51 -7.94
C GLU A 179 -10.12 -15.59 -9.14
N VAL A 180 -9.05 -15.11 -9.75
CA VAL A 180 -9.12 -14.25 -10.94
C VAL A 180 -7.98 -14.58 -11.90
N ASP A 181 -8.09 -14.12 -13.14
CA ASP A 181 -6.95 -14.01 -14.05
C ASP A 181 -6.08 -12.81 -13.62
N LEU A 182 -4.80 -13.05 -13.38
CA LEU A 182 -3.86 -12.03 -12.94
C LEU A 182 -3.80 -10.84 -13.93
N GLY A 183 -3.89 -11.11 -15.23
CA GLY A 183 -3.88 -10.09 -16.27
C GLY A 183 -5.07 -9.15 -16.24
N ASP A 184 -6.20 -9.61 -15.71
CA ASP A 184 -7.45 -8.84 -15.62
C ASP A 184 -7.56 -8.02 -14.32
N LEU A 185 -6.70 -8.32 -13.33
CA LEU A 185 -6.84 -7.78 -11.97
C LEU A 185 -6.83 -6.25 -11.91
N ALA A 186 -5.91 -5.58 -12.62
CA ALA A 186 -5.85 -4.12 -12.64
C ALA A 186 -7.13 -3.50 -13.25
N SER A 187 -7.68 -4.12 -14.30
CA SER A 187 -8.93 -3.68 -14.93
C SER A 187 -10.14 -3.91 -14.02
N LEU A 188 -10.14 -5.03 -13.29
CA LEU A 188 -11.19 -5.35 -12.31
C LEU A 188 -11.21 -4.30 -11.18
N LEU A 189 -10.06 -3.98 -10.58
CA LEU A 189 -9.97 -2.97 -9.53
C LEU A 189 -10.39 -1.59 -10.02
N ARG A 190 -10.03 -1.21 -11.24
CA ARG A 190 -10.46 0.02 -11.88
C ARG A 190 -11.99 0.09 -11.95
N GLY A 191 -12.64 -0.94 -12.48
CA GLY A 191 -14.10 -1.00 -12.57
C GLY A 191 -14.78 -0.92 -11.21
N LEU A 192 -14.25 -1.64 -10.22
CA LEU A 192 -14.80 -1.60 -8.87
C LEU A 192 -14.63 -0.24 -8.17
N SER A 193 -13.55 0.49 -8.47
CA SER A 193 -13.25 1.79 -7.86
C SER A 193 -14.09 2.95 -8.40
N GLU A 194 -14.89 2.75 -9.45
CA GLU A 194 -15.76 3.79 -10.00
C GLU A 194 -16.92 4.12 -9.06
N ASP A 195 -17.45 3.11 -8.37
CA ASP A 195 -18.65 3.24 -7.54
C ASP A 195 -18.36 3.22 -6.03
N LYS A 196 -17.19 2.77 -5.62
CA LYS A 196 -16.85 2.61 -4.21
C LYS A 196 -15.34 2.62 -3.98
N GLN A 197 -14.97 2.88 -2.72
CA GLN A 197 -13.60 2.74 -2.28
C GLN A 197 -13.18 1.26 -2.29
N VAL A 198 -12.12 0.97 -3.02
CA VAL A 198 -11.54 -0.37 -3.15
C VAL A 198 -10.06 -0.29 -2.81
N PHE A 199 -9.52 -1.29 -2.12
CA PHE A 199 -8.10 -1.44 -1.86
C PHE A 199 -7.48 -2.41 -2.86
N THR A 200 -6.18 -2.33 -3.07
CA THR A 200 -5.46 -3.47 -3.65
C THR A 200 -5.60 -4.67 -2.70
N PRO A 201 -5.61 -5.90 -3.22
CA PRO A 201 -5.68 -7.07 -2.34
C PRO A 201 -4.58 -7.06 -1.29
N ALA A 202 -4.90 -7.42 -0.06
CA ALA A 202 -3.91 -7.57 1.00
C ALA A 202 -2.92 -8.69 0.70
N ASN A 203 -3.40 -9.75 0.04
CA ASN A 203 -2.53 -10.79 -0.49
C ASN A 203 -2.94 -11.21 -1.89
N ILE A 204 -1.93 -11.52 -2.73
CA ILE A 204 -2.09 -12.12 -4.05
C ILE A 204 -1.07 -13.25 -4.19
N TRP A 205 -1.48 -14.41 -4.68
CA TRP A 205 -0.58 -15.53 -4.95
C TRP A 205 -1.06 -16.38 -6.13
N PRO A 206 -0.15 -16.98 -6.91
CA PRO A 206 -0.51 -17.90 -7.99
C PRO A 206 -0.88 -19.28 -7.45
N ALA A 207 -1.53 -20.09 -8.29
CA ALA A 207 -1.93 -21.45 -7.93
C ALA A 207 -0.77 -22.36 -7.49
N ASP A 208 0.44 -22.15 -8.04
CA ASP A 208 1.66 -22.88 -7.68
C ASP A 208 2.38 -22.31 -6.44
N ARG A 209 1.88 -21.18 -5.87
CA ARG A 209 2.43 -20.51 -4.69
C ARG A 209 3.91 -20.13 -4.84
N SER A 210 4.37 -19.87 -6.06
CA SER A 210 5.76 -19.53 -6.36
C SER A 210 6.17 -18.15 -5.89
N TRP A 211 5.22 -17.27 -5.64
CA TRP A 211 5.42 -15.93 -5.06
C TRP A 211 4.21 -15.49 -4.23
N LEU A 212 4.42 -14.44 -3.43
CA LEU A 212 3.39 -13.77 -2.64
C LEU A 212 3.53 -12.26 -2.77
N VAL A 213 2.41 -11.57 -2.96
CA VAL A 213 2.27 -10.13 -2.74
C VAL A 213 1.58 -9.92 -1.40
N TYR A 214 2.09 -9.01 -0.59
CA TYR A 214 1.52 -8.58 0.68
C TYR A 214 1.44 -7.06 0.76
N THR A 215 0.25 -6.53 1.02
CA THR A 215 0.00 -5.10 1.22
C THR A 215 -0.75 -4.92 2.53
N ASP A 216 -0.10 -4.31 3.51
CA ASP A 216 -0.73 -3.91 4.76
C ASP A 216 -1.43 -2.56 4.57
N TYR A 217 -2.64 -2.41 5.14
CA TYR A 217 -3.44 -1.19 4.93
C TYR A 217 -2.85 0.05 5.63
N ASP A 218 -1.93 -0.10 6.59
CA ASP A 218 -1.23 0.99 7.27
C ASP A 218 0.10 1.38 6.61
N LEU A 219 0.50 0.68 5.54
CA LEU A 219 1.79 0.88 4.90
C LEU A 219 1.67 1.65 3.57
N TRP A 220 2.78 2.30 3.22
CA TRP A 220 3.00 2.95 1.92
C TRP A 220 3.87 2.09 0.99
N ALA A 221 3.82 0.80 1.18
CA ALA A 221 4.58 -0.15 0.39
C ALA A 221 3.87 -1.50 0.30
N THR A 222 4.20 -2.24 -0.75
CA THR A 222 3.73 -3.59 -1.01
C THR A 222 4.94 -4.53 -1.06
N LYS A 223 4.97 -5.55 -0.22
CA LYS A 223 6.03 -6.57 -0.24
C LYS A 223 5.76 -7.61 -1.31
N VAL A 224 6.79 -7.97 -2.04
CA VAL A 224 6.78 -9.10 -2.96
C VAL A 224 7.84 -10.08 -2.53
N SER A 225 7.44 -11.34 -2.34
CA SER A 225 8.31 -12.44 -1.97
C SER A 225 8.26 -13.52 -3.05
N GLY A 226 9.40 -14.08 -3.47
CA GLY A 226 9.44 -15.06 -4.55
C GLY A 226 10.84 -15.56 -4.87
N SER A 227 11.05 -15.97 -6.12
CA SER A 227 12.39 -16.31 -6.59
C SER A 227 13.28 -15.09 -6.74
N SER A 228 14.60 -15.26 -6.57
CA SER A 228 15.57 -14.18 -6.82
C SER A 228 15.44 -13.58 -8.23
N LYS A 229 15.01 -14.37 -9.21
CA LYS A 229 14.77 -13.88 -10.57
C LYS A 229 13.65 -12.84 -10.61
N LEU A 230 12.50 -13.12 -9.97
CA LEU A 230 11.38 -12.19 -9.86
C LEU A 230 11.81 -10.91 -9.12
N ILE A 231 12.45 -11.07 -7.98
CA ILE A 231 12.80 -9.94 -7.12
C ILE A 231 13.85 -9.03 -7.80
N ASN A 232 14.84 -9.62 -8.47
CA ASN A 232 15.82 -8.84 -9.24
C ASN A 232 15.18 -8.10 -10.43
N GLU A 233 14.14 -8.66 -11.05
CA GLU A 233 13.38 -7.95 -12.09
C GLU A 233 12.62 -6.74 -11.54
N LEU A 234 12.05 -6.85 -10.34
CA LEU A 234 11.41 -5.73 -9.64
C LEU A 234 12.44 -4.66 -9.27
N ARG A 235 13.59 -5.04 -8.70
CA ARG A 235 14.68 -4.11 -8.36
C ARG A 235 15.22 -3.35 -9.58
N ALA A 236 15.20 -3.96 -10.75
CA ALA A 236 15.65 -3.36 -12.00
C ALA A 236 14.53 -2.62 -12.78
N HIS A 237 13.31 -2.60 -12.26
CA HIS A 237 12.18 -2.03 -12.98
C HIS A 237 12.26 -0.50 -13.07
N PRO A 238 12.09 0.11 -14.25
CA PRO A 238 12.34 1.55 -14.43
C PRO A 238 11.33 2.47 -13.73
N LEU A 239 10.13 1.96 -13.42
CA LEU A 239 9.06 2.75 -12.80
C LEU A 239 8.81 2.37 -11.32
N LEU A 240 9.06 1.13 -10.94
CA LEU A 240 8.82 0.67 -9.57
C LEU A 240 10.07 0.94 -8.72
N GLU A 241 9.93 1.76 -7.71
CA GLU A 241 10.99 1.96 -6.73
C GLU A 241 10.90 0.86 -5.67
N THR A 242 12.01 0.21 -5.38
CA THR A 242 12.06 -0.89 -4.43
C THR A 242 13.02 -0.62 -3.29
N LEU A 243 12.76 -1.25 -2.15
CA LEU A 243 13.58 -1.16 -0.95
C LEU A 243 13.69 -2.53 -0.29
N ASP A 244 14.93 -2.96 -0.03
CA ASP A 244 15.20 -4.12 0.80
C ASP A 244 15.21 -3.69 2.27
N TRP A 245 14.05 -3.75 2.89
CA TRP A 245 13.86 -3.43 4.30
C TRP A 245 13.61 -4.72 5.09
N ALA A 246 14.28 -4.84 6.23
CA ALA A 246 14.01 -5.86 7.22
C ALA A 246 13.83 -5.18 8.59
N PRO A 247 12.92 -5.70 9.45
CA PRO A 247 12.83 -5.22 10.82
C PRO A 247 14.19 -5.36 11.50
N SER A 248 14.56 -4.38 12.33
CA SER A 248 15.72 -4.58 13.19
C SER A 248 15.41 -5.71 14.15
N GLU A 249 16.33 -6.64 14.32
CA GLU A 249 16.25 -7.54 15.45
C GLU A 249 16.13 -6.67 16.72
N ALA A 250 15.04 -6.86 17.46
CA ALA A 250 14.86 -6.15 18.73
C ALA A 250 16.05 -6.53 19.65
N PRO A 251 16.64 -5.55 20.34
CA PRO A 251 17.76 -5.81 21.22
C PRO A 251 17.38 -6.73 22.40
#